data_1549386c4b59b5764a3d23013a3b3203
#
_entry.id   1549386c4b59b5764a3d23013a3b3203
#
_cell.length_a   1.000
_cell.length_b   1.000
_cell.length_c   1.000
_cell.angle_alpha   90.00
_cell.angle_beta   90.00
_cell.angle_gamma   90.00
#
_symmetry.space_group_name_H-M   'P 1'
#
loop_
_entity.id
_entity.type
_entity.pdbx_description
1 polymer ?
#
loop_
_entity_poly.entity_id
_entity_poly.type
_entity_poly.pdbx_seq_one_letter_code
_entity_poly.pdbx_strand_id
1 'polypeptide(L)'
;MCRPVLANMKTSLTLFSNYDTLGPAHVTAVLTVCLADGWKYVFKVSLAVLSALQDQLLGSDFEGMMRILQHPHSLVSRTFPHPRDLMRAADSFKVTHKKLRQLEGRARSYRSRSKDQPRRPVRHRR
;
A
#
# COMPACT_ATOMS: atom_id res chain seq x y z
N MET A 1 7.90 8.09 19.11
CA MET A 1 6.87 8.69 18.27
C MET A 1 6.87 8.22 16.82
N CYS A 2 7.99 7.79 16.26
CA CYS A 2 8.13 7.44 14.84
C CYS A 2 8.07 5.95 14.50
N ARG A 3 7.96 5.04 15.49
CA ARG A 3 8.01 3.60 15.26
C ARG A 3 6.90 3.00 14.37
N PRO A 4 5.61 3.33 14.51
CA PRO A 4 4.59 2.76 13.64
C PRO A 4 4.62 3.35 12.22
N VAL A 5 5.00 4.61 12.08
CA VAL A 5 5.17 5.25 10.78
C VAL A 5 6.39 4.67 10.06
N LEU A 6 7.50 4.44 10.77
CA LEU A 6 8.70 3.82 10.22
C LEU A 6 8.50 2.35 9.81
N ALA A 7 7.68 1.59 10.53
CA ALA A 7 7.37 0.21 10.15
C ALA A 7 6.54 0.15 8.85
N ASN A 8 5.53 0.99 8.74
CA ASN A 8 4.75 1.14 7.50
C ASN A 8 5.60 1.72 6.36
N MET A 9 6.56 2.56 6.71
CA MET A 9 7.55 3.15 5.84
C MET A 9 8.45 2.10 5.18
N LYS A 10 8.99 1.19 5.99
CA LYS A 10 9.83 0.10 5.48
C LYS A 10 9.06 -0.80 4.52
N THR A 11 7.81 -1.15 4.85
CA THR A 11 6.95 -1.97 3.99
C THR A 11 6.61 -1.27 2.69
N SER A 12 6.26 0.01 2.72
CA SER A 12 5.95 0.78 1.52
C SER A 12 7.19 1.02 0.66
N LEU A 13 8.32 1.36 1.26
CA LEU A 13 9.59 1.52 0.52
C LEU A 13 10.07 0.18 -0.08
N THR A 14 9.91 -0.93 0.66
CA THR A 14 10.29 -2.25 0.15
C THR A 14 9.39 -2.70 -0.99
N LEU A 15 8.09 -2.40 -0.93
CA LEU A 15 7.16 -2.65 -2.03
C LEU A 15 7.52 -1.87 -3.30
N PHE A 16 7.96 -0.61 -3.16
CA PHE A 16 8.30 0.23 -4.31
C PHE A 16 9.76 0.12 -4.75
N SER A 17 10.68 -0.24 -3.86
CA SER A 17 12.09 -0.42 -4.20
C SER A 17 12.40 -1.78 -4.79
N ASN A 18 11.51 -2.74 -4.67
CA ASN A 18 11.68 -4.04 -5.29
C ASN A 18 11.39 -3.92 -6.80
N TYR A 19 12.37 -4.19 -7.63
CA TYR A 19 12.25 -4.15 -9.10
C TYR A 19 11.15 -5.06 -9.64
N ASP A 20 10.73 -6.05 -8.86
CA ASP A 20 9.62 -6.95 -9.20
C ASP A 20 8.25 -6.28 -9.07
N THR A 21 8.16 -5.15 -8.37
CA THR A 21 6.89 -4.43 -8.15
C THR A 21 6.67 -3.31 -9.15
N LEU A 22 7.72 -2.53 -9.38
CA LEU A 22 7.71 -1.41 -10.32
C LEU A 22 9.02 -1.41 -11.11
N GLY A 23 8.98 -1.08 -12.39
CA GLY A 23 10.18 -0.90 -13.19
C GLY A 23 11.09 0.21 -12.65
N PRO A 24 12.39 0.19 -12.95
CA PRO A 24 13.35 1.17 -12.39
C PRO A 24 13.00 2.62 -12.72
N ALA A 25 12.44 2.89 -13.89
CA ALA A 25 11.99 4.23 -14.27
C ALA A 25 10.82 4.72 -13.40
N HIS A 26 9.88 3.85 -13.08
CA HIS A 26 8.73 4.15 -12.20
C HIS A 26 9.19 4.39 -10.77
N VAL A 27 10.10 3.55 -10.26
CA VAL A 27 10.66 3.68 -8.90
C VAL A 27 11.39 5.02 -8.76
N THR A 28 12.24 5.38 -9.72
CA THR A 28 12.97 6.65 -9.71
C THR A 28 12.02 7.85 -9.72
N ALA A 29 10.99 7.84 -10.56
CA ALA A 29 10.01 8.90 -10.63
C ALA A 29 9.23 9.05 -9.32
N VAL A 30 8.76 7.93 -8.74
CA VAL A 30 8.04 7.91 -7.47
C VAL A 30 8.91 8.44 -6.32
N LEU A 31 10.15 7.98 -6.21
CA LEU A 31 11.07 8.43 -5.17
C LEU A 31 11.38 9.93 -5.29
N THR A 32 11.56 10.44 -6.51
CA THR A 32 11.81 11.87 -6.75
C THR A 32 10.66 12.73 -6.24
N VAL A 33 9.42 12.36 -6.53
CA VAL A 33 8.26 13.10 -6.06
C VAL A 33 8.01 12.89 -4.57
N CYS A 34 8.29 11.72 -4.02
CA CYS A 34 8.22 11.47 -2.58
C CYS A 34 9.17 12.37 -1.79
N LEU A 35 10.35 12.66 -2.33
CA LEU A 35 11.29 13.60 -1.72
C LEU A 35 10.77 15.05 -1.73
N ALA A 36 10.01 15.44 -2.75
CA ALA A 36 9.42 16.77 -2.88
C ALA A 36 8.13 16.93 -2.06
N ASP A 37 7.18 15.99 -2.18
CA ASP A 37 5.84 16.07 -1.59
C ASP A 37 5.69 15.31 -0.27
N GLY A 38 6.64 14.45 0.06
CA GLY A 38 6.64 13.66 1.29
C GLY A 38 5.75 12.42 1.23
N TRP A 39 5.38 11.93 2.40
CA TRP A 39 4.68 10.64 2.59
C TRP A 39 3.30 10.54 1.95
N LYS A 40 2.62 11.64 1.79
CA LYS A 40 1.30 11.67 1.12
C LYS A 40 1.36 11.06 -0.28
N TYR A 41 2.46 11.28 -0.96
CA TYR A 41 2.63 10.79 -2.31
C TYR A 41 2.76 9.27 -2.38
N VAL A 42 3.43 8.67 -1.40
CA VAL A 42 3.51 7.19 -1.29
C VAL A 42 2.11 6.58 -1.19
N PHE A 43 1.23 7.17 -0.38
CA PHE A 43 -0.16 6.70 -0.27
C PHE A 43 -0.94 6.89 -1.58
N LYS A 44 -0.75 8.00 -2.26
CA LYS A 44 -1.38 8.25 -3.57
C LYS A 44 -0.95 7.21 -4.61
N VAL A 45 0.33 6.92 -4.70
CA VAL A 45 0.87 5.90 -5.62
C VAL A 45 0.35 4.51 -5.25
N SER A 46 0.31 4.17 -3.97
CA SER A 46 -0.24 2.89 -3.50
C SER A 46 -1.71 2.72 -3.90
N LEU A 47 -2.51 3.76 -3.74
CA LEU A 47 -3.91 3.76 -4.14
C LEU A 47 -4.09 3.64 -5.65
N ALA A 48 -3.24 4.31 -6.44
CA ALA A 48 -3.26 4.20 -7.89
C ALA A 48 -2.95 2.78 -8.36
N VAL A 49 -1.93 2.14 -7.78
CA VAL A 49 -1.56 0.75 -8.08
C VAL A 49 -2.69 -0.21 -7.68
N LEU A 50 -3.25 -0.07 -6.48
CA LEU A 50 -4.36 -0.92 -6.03
C LEU A 50 -5.61 -0.74 -6.88
N SER A 51 -5.91 0.48 -7.30
CA SER A 51 -7.03 0.77 -8.22
C SER A 51 -6.85 0.10 -9.58
N ALA A 52 -5.63 0.10 -10.10
CA ALA A 52 -5.31 -0.57 -11.36
C ALA A 52 -5.44 -2.10 -11.27
N LEU A 53 -5.15 -2.67 -10.10
CA LEU A 53 -5.24 -4.11 -9.84
C LEU A 53 -6.63 -4.55 -9.36
N GLN A 54 -7.53 -3.62 -9.10
CA GLN A 54 -8.82 -3.88 -8.46
C GLN A 54 -9.62 -4.98 -9.15
N ASP A 55 -9.79 -4.90 -10.45
CA ASP A 55 -10.61 -5.85 -11.21
C ASP A 55 -10.05 -7.28 -11.12
N GLN A 56 -8.74 -7.41 -11.13
CA GLN A 56 -8.07 -8.70 -11.01
C GLN A 56 -8.10 -9.25 -9.60
N LEU A 57 -7.95 -8.38 -8.60
CA LEU A 57 -8.04 -8.76 -7.19
C LEU A 57 -9.45 -9.25 -6.83
N LEU A 58 -10.49 -8.59 -7.33
CA LEU A 58 -11.88 -8.97 -7.08
C LEU A 58 -12.30 -10.25 -7.82
N GLY A 59 -11.68 -10.53 -8.98
CA GLY A 59 -11.94 -11.75 -9.75
C GLY A 59 -11.12 -12.96 -9.33
N SER A 60 -10.21 -12.82 -8.37
CA SER A 60 -9.31 -13.87 -7.91
C SER A 60 -9.70 -14.41 -6.55
N ASP A 61 -9.36 -15.68 -6.28
CA ASP A 61 -9.40 -16.26 -4.94
C ASP A 61 -8.26 -15.71 -4.07
N PHE A 62 -8.23 -16.10 -2.79
CA PHE A 62 -7.21 -15.61 -1.86
C PHE A 62 -5.78 -15.89 -2.32
N GLU A 63 -5.52 -17.08 -2.85
CA GLU A 63 -4.20 -17.48 -3.35
C GLU A 63 -3.80 -16.68 -4.59
N GLY A 64 -4.72 -16.48 -5.53
CA GLY A 64 -4.55 -15.62 -6.70
C GLY A 64 -4.28 -14.18 -6.34
N MET A 65 -5.00 -13.65 -5.35
CA MET A 65 -4.81 -12.32 -4.80
C MET A 65 -3.41 -12.13 -4.23
N MET A 66 -2.92 -13.08 -3.43
CA MET A 66 -1.57 -13.06 -2.87
C MET A 66 -0.50 -13.10 -3.96
N ARG A 67 -0.70 -13.89 -5.00
CA ARG A 67 0.21 -13.96 -6.16
C ARG A 67 0.31 -12.61 -6.90
N ILE A 68 -0.83 -11.98 -7.15
CA ILE A 68 -0.90 -10.66 -7.80
C ILE A 68 -0.16 -9.60 -6.98
N LEU A 69 -0.37 -9.59 -5.66
CA LEU A 69 0.28 -8.63 -4.75
C LEU A 69 1.78 -8.85 -4.60
N GLN A 70 2.26 -10.09 -4.74
CA GLN A 70 3.68 -10.40 -4.70
C GLN A 70 4.43 -10.00 -5.98
N HIS A 71 3.77 -10.09 -7.13
CA HIS A 71 4.38 -9.84 -8.44
C HIS A 71 3.51 -8.93 -9.32
N PRO A 72 3.23 -7.68 -8.90
CA PRO A 72 2.35 -6.78 -9.62
C PRO A 72 2.98 -6.16 -10.88
N HIS A 73 4.29 -6.33 -11.10
CA HIS A 73 5.06 -5.64 -12.14
C HIS A 73 4.44 -5.75 -13.54
N SER A 74 4.06 -6.94 -13.97
CA SER A 74 3.51 -7.15 -15.31
C SER A 74 2.19 -6.41 -15.53
N LEU A 75 1.36 -6.34 -14.50
CA LEU A 75 0.07 -5.68 -14.53
C LEU A 75 0.18 -4.17 -14.44
N VAL A 76 1.04 -3.70 -13.56
CA VAL A 76 1.33 -2.27 -13.42
C VAL A 76 1.97 -1.71 -14.70
N SER A 77 2.90 -2.44 -15.31
CA SER A 77 3.55 -2.04 -16.56
C SER A 77 2.57 -2.00 -17.74
N ARG A 78 1.56 -2.85 -17.76
CA ARG A 78 0.48 -2.80 -18.78
C ARG A 78 -0.44 -1.61 -18.60
N THR A 79 -0.82 -1.32 -17.36
CA THR A 79 -1.75 -0.23 -17.04
C THR A 79 -1.07 1.13 -17.12
N PHE A 80 0.17 1.20 -16.69
CA PHE A 80 1.00 2.41 -16.69
C PHE A 80 2.31 2.18 -17.42
N PRO A 81 2.32 2.21 -18.76
CA PRO A 81 3.53 1.99 -19.55
C PRO A 81 4.61 3.06 -19.30
N HIS A 82 4.19 4.25 -18.94
CA HIS A 82 5.11 5.35 -18.61
C HIS A 82 4.94 5.78 -17.14
N PRO A 83 6.04 6.20 -16.47
CA PRO A 83 5.98 6.74 -15.12
C PRO A 83 5.00 7.90 -14.95
N ARG A 84 4.86 8.74 -15.98
CA ARG A 84 3.93 9.88 -16.00
C ARG A 84 2.47 9.46 -15.85
N ASP A 85 2.08 8.32 -16.40
CA ASP A 85 0.72 7.82 -16.32
C ASP A 85 0.39 7.39 -14.89
N LEU A 86 1.32 6.72 -14.23
CA LEU A 86 1.21 6.36 -12.82
C LEU A 86 1.11 7.60 -11.93
N MET A 87 1.95 8.62 -12.18
CA MET A 87 1.94 9.87 -11.42
C MET A 87 0.62 10.62 -11.61
N ARG A 88 0.10 10.68 -12.83
CA ARG A 88 -1.20 11.30 -13.13
C ARG A 88 -2.34 10.57 -12.43
N ALA A 89 -2.33 9.25 -12.42
CA ALA A 89 -3.31 8.45 -11.68
C ALA A 89 -3.19 8.68 -10.16
N ALA A 90 -1.97 8.76 -9.63
CA ALA A 90 -1.73 9.07 -8.22
C ALA A 90 -2.26 10.45 -7.83
N ASP A 91 -2.10 11.46 -8.68
CA ASP A 91 -2.58 12.82 -8.43
C ASP A 91 -4.11 12.94 -8.41
N SER A 92 -4.81 11.99 -9.03
CA SER A 92 -6.28 11.94 -8.95
C SER A 92 -6.81 11.63 -7.55
N PHE A 93 -6.00 11.00 -6.70
CA PHE A 93 -6.36 10.68 -5.32
C PHE A 93 -6.06 11.84 -4.38
N LYS A 94 -7.11 12.35 -3.71
CA LYS A 94 -6.97 13.42 -2.72
C LYS A 94 -6.62 12.84 -1.36
N VAL A 95 -5.33 12.81 -1.05
CA VAL A 95 -4.84 12.41 0.26
C VAL A 95 -4.37 13.65 1.01
N THR A 96 -5.00 13.94 2.14
CA THR A 96 -4.65 15.07 3.01
C THR A 96 -4.04 14.60 4.31
N HIS A 97 -3.15 15.40 4.91
CA HIS A 97 -2.58 15.10 6.22
C HIS A 97 -3.66 14.94 7.31
N LYS A 98 -4.73 15.73 7.22
CA LYS A 98 -5.87 15.62 8.14
C LYS A 98 -6.51 14.24 8.08
N LYS A 99 -6.74 13.72 6.88
CA LYS A 99 -7.34 12.40 6.67
C LYS A 99 -6.40 11.28 7.13
N LEU A 100 -5.10 11.40 6.88
CA LEU A 100 -4.11 10.44 7.35
C LEU A 100 -4.05 10.37 8.87
N ARG A 101 -4.04 11.51 9.56
CA ARG A 101 -4.09 11.56 11.04
C ARG A 101 -5.38 10.95 11.60
N GLN A 102 -6.50 11.19 10.95
CA GLN A 102 -7.79 10.62 11.36
C GLN A 102 -7.80 9.10 11.24
N LEU A 103 -7.26 8.56 10.15
CA LEU A 103 -7.14 7.11 9.94
C LEU A 103 -6.15 6.48 10.92
N GLU A 104 -5.03 7.14 11.19
CA GLU A 104 -4.06 6.70 12.20
C GLU A 104 -4.68 6.62 13.60
N GLY A 105 -5.47 7.60 13.99
CA GLY A 105 -6.22 7.58 15.24
C GLY A 105 -7.19 6.41 15.34
N ARG A 106 -7.92 6.13 14.26
CA ARG A 106 -8.81 4.95 14.18
C ARG A 106 -8.03 3.63 14.29
N ALA A 107 -6.93 3.50 13.56
CA ALA A 107 -6.10 2.31 13.60
C ALA A 107 -5.52 2.04 15.00
N ARG A 108 -5.14 3.08 15.72
CA ARG A 108 -4.70 2.96 17.12
C ARG A 108 -5.80 2.45 18.03
N SER A 109 -7.02 2.95 17.88
CA SER A 109 -8.16 2.51 18.71
C SER A 109 -8.54 1.04 18.44
N TYR A 110 -8.45 0.58 17.20
CA TYR A 110 -8.64 -0.85 16.88
C TYR A 110 -7.55 -1.73 17.50
N ARG A 111 -6.30 -1.29 17.47
CA ARG A 111 -5.17 -2.04 18.05
C ARG A 111 -5.27 -2.16 19.57
N SER A 112 -5.73 -1.14 20.27
CA SER A 112 -5.95 -1.20 21.72
C SER A 112 -7.09 -2.17 22.07
N ARG A 113 -8.21 -2.14 21.35
CA ARG A 113 -9.31 -3.08 21.54
C ARG A 113 -8.91 -4.54 21.29
N SER A 114 -8.07 -4.79 20.31
CA SER A 114 -7.59 -6.14 20.00
C SER A 114 -6.67 -6.72 21.08
N LYS A 115 -5.97 -5.87 21.83
CA LYS A 115 -5.13 -6.31 22.96
C LYS A 115 -5.93 -6.67 24.21
N ASP A 116 -7.08 -6.01 24.41
CA ASP A 116 -7.95 -6.24 25.57
C ASP A 116 -8.90 -7.44 25.39
N GLN A 117 -8.93 -8.06 24.22
CA GLN A 117 -9.76 -9.22 23.99
C GLN A 117 -9.07 -10.46 24.55
N PRO A 118 -9.60 -11.09 25.63
CA PRO A 118 -9.00 -12.28 26.18
C PRO A 118 -9.02 -13.37 25.12
N ARG A 119 -7.84 -13.97 24.89
CA ARG A 119 -7.70 -15.13 24.00
C ARG A 119 -8.67 -16.20 24.47
N ARG A 120 -9.72 -16.48 23.70
CA ARG A 120 -10.62 -17.61 23.98
C ARG A 120 -9.76 -18.88 24.02
N PRO A 121 -9.81 -19.64 25.12
CA PRO A 121 -9.04 -20.88 25.19
C PRO A 121 -9.57 -21.81 24.09
N VAL A 122 -8.66 -22.32 23.30
CA VAL A 122 -8.95 -23.35 22.30
C VAL A 122 -9.43 -24.58 23.07
N ARG A 123 -10.72 -24.86 23.03
CA ARG A 123 -11.28 -26.11 23.54
C ARG A 123 -10.78 -27.23 22.63
N HIS A 124 -9.75 -27.94 23.09
CA HIS A 124 -9.43 -29.24 22.53
C HIS A 124 -10.60 -30.17 22.84
N ARG A 125 -11.41 -30.48 21.83
CA ARG A 125 -12.31 -31.62 21.90
C ARG A 125 -11.44 -32.88 21.90
N ARG A 126 -11.49 -33.59 23.01
CA ARG A 126 -11.03 -34.99 23.06
C ARG A 126 -12.09 -35.89 22.40
#